data_51acf7a5a2d05d697a42315480043806
#
_entry.id   51acf7a5a2d05d697a42315480043806
#
_cell.length_a   1.000
_cell.length_b   1.000
_cell.length_c   1.000
_cell.angle_alpha   90.00
_cell.angle_beta   90.00
_cell.angle_gamma   90.00
#
_symmetry.space_group_name_H-M   'P 1'
#
loop_
_entity.id
_entity.type
_entity.pdbx_description
1 polymer ?
#
loop_
_entity_poly.entity_id
_entity_poly.type
_entity_poly.pdbx_seq_one_letter_code
_entity_poly.pdbx_strand_id
1 'polypeptide(L)'
;MKPMTREIWRLTIPNIVSNVTVPLLGMADMAIAGRLGDSTATIGALAIGTTIFNFIYWNCSFLRMGTSGLTAQAFGAKRKEECADLLVRGCVMAVVLATLLLALRRPVGDFAIWLMNGDELVRRYFFARIWAVPAAISLFALNGWFIGMQNSSTPMTIALAQNVVNIGCSIWFAFGLRMGLEGVAWGTVVAQYSGVAMAAVAIAWRYRDVVRLANLRRALKLQAMGRFFAVNRDIFIRSFCLCVAYTFFTAAAARMGDPTILAVNSLMMQLFSLFSYMSDGVAYAAEALTGRFVGARDAESLRDAAGRMFRISLVIALVYVAAYTVGWEWLLGLFVDGDPTETAAIMATAARYRVWIIIAPLAGFAPFLMDGIMIGATMTRILRNSMVCALALYFAIFFSLRGALGNDALWLAFLLFMVARGVLQYLMAGGIKGIIPRA
;
A
#
# COMPACT_ATOMS: atom_id res chain seq x y z
N MET A 1 -3.88 -13.52 27.13
CA MET A 1 -4.62 -13.11 25.91
C MET A 1 -5.45 -14.27 25.39
N LYS A 2 -6.72 -14.04 24.99
CA LYS A 2 -7.55 -15.08 24.33
C LYS A 2 -6.86 -15.55 23.03
N PRO A 3 -6.93 -16.83 22.65
CA PRO A 3 -6.16 -17.39 21.53
C PRO A 3 -6.35 -16.62 20.21
N MET A 4 -7.56 -16.20 19.88
CA MET A 4 -7.86 -15.39 18.68
C MET A 4 -7.11 -14.04 18.67
N THR A 5 -7.07 -13.33 19.78
CA THR A 5 -6.36 -12.04 19.89
C THR A 5 -4.85 -12.21 19.67
N ARG A 6 -4.25 -13.30 20.18
CA ARG A 6 -2.84 -13.62 19.96
C ARG A 6 -2.57 -13.89 18.49
N GLU A 7 -3.49 -14.56 17.80
CA GLU A 7 -3.37 -14.85 16.37
C GLU A 7 -3.46 -13.57 15.53
N ILE A 8 -4.41 -12.68 15.84
CA ILE A 8 -4.51 -11.37 15.18
C ILE A 8 -3.18 -10.61 15.29
N TRP A 9 -2.61 -10.49 16.50
CA TRP A 9 -1.35 -9.77 16.69
C TRP A 9 -0.17 -10.45 16.00
N ARG A 10 -0.13 -11.78 15.97
CA ARG A 10 0.91 -12.53 15.22
C ARG A 10 0.95 -12.22 13.73
N LEU A 11 -0.19 -11.86 13.15
CA LEU A 11 -0.27 -11.43 11.76
C LEU A 11 -0.10 -9.92 11.62
N THR A 12 -0.65 -9.12 12.54
CA THR A 12 -0.65 -7.66 12.47
C THR A 12 0.74 -7.06 12.67
N ILE A 13 1.47 -7.46 13.73
CA ILE A 13 2.76 -6.85 14.07
C ILE A 13 3.78 -6.99 12.93
N PRO A 14 4.00 -8.17 12.33
CA PRO A 14 4.92 -8.27 11.20
C PRO A 14 4.54 -7.39 10.02
N ASN A 15 3.25 -7.24 9.72
CA ASN A 15 2.79 -6.40 8.62
C ASN A 15 3.01 -4.90 8.92
N ILE A 16 2.76 -4.46 10.17
CA ILE A 16 3.07 -3.09 10.60
C ILE A 16 4.58 -2.81 10.43
N VAL A 17 5.42 -3.71 10.93
CA VAL A 17 6.88 -3.56 10.82
C VAL A 17 7.30 -3.44 9.35
N SER A 18 6.77 -4.31 8.48
CA SER A 18 7.06 -4.24 7.04
C SER A 18 6.64 -2.89 6.43
N ASN A 19 5.45 -2.38 6.78
CA ASN A 19 4.94 -1.12 6.22
C ASN A 19 5.75 0.10 6.71
N VAL A 20 6.14 0.12 7.98
CA VAL A 20 6.94 1.22 8.56
C VAL A 20 8.36 1.27 7.97
N THR A 21 8.90 0.14 7.52
CA THR A 21 10.23 0.12 6.90
C THR A 21 10.28 0.79 5.52
N VAL A 22 9.14 0.91 4.82
CA VAL A 22 9.08 1.54 3.48
C VAL A 22 9.50 3.02 3.51
N PRO A 23 8.90 3.90 4.36
CA PRO A 23 9.35 5.29 4.45
C PRO A 23 10.79 5.41 4.98
N LEU A 24 11.24 4.52 5.88
CA LEU A 24 12.61 4.54 6.38
C LEU A 24 13.64 4.28 5.25
N LEU A 25 13.31 3.36 4.33
CA LEU A 25 14.15 3.12 3.16
C LEU A 25 14.23 4.35 2.26
N GLY A 26 13.10 5.02 2.01
CA GLY A 26 13.07 6.27 1.24
C GLY A 26 13.94 7.37 1.87
N MET A 27 13.91 7.48 3.21
CA MET A 27 14.79 8.43 3.92
C MET A 27 16.27 8.05 3.78
N ALA A 28 16.62 6.76 3.82
CA ALA A 28 17.99 6.31 3.62
C ALA A 28 18.48 6.63 2.20
N ASP A 29 17.67 6.35 1.18
CA ASP A 29 17.97 6.67 -0.22
C ASP A 29 18.17 8.19 -0.41
N MET A 30 17.32 9.03 0.21
CA MET A 30 17.49 10.48 0.20
C MET A 30 18.77 10.95 0.90
N ALA A 31 19.11 10.33 2.05
CA ALA A 31 20.35 10.65 2.76
C ALA A 31 21.61 10.28 1.95
N ILE A 32 21.56 9.20 1.17
CA ILE A 32 22.62 8.81 0.24
C ILE A 32 22.69 9.85 -0.90
N ALA A 33 21.58 10.17 -1.52
CA ALA A 33 21.49 11.11 -2.64
C ALA A 33 21.98 12.51 -2.25
N GLY A 34 21.66 12.99 -1.04
CA GLY A 34 22.10 14.28 -0.52
C GLY A 34 23.61 14.39 -0.25
N ARG A 35 24.35 13.28 -0.27
CA ARG A 35 25.81 13.23 -0.13
C ARG A 35 26.54 13.03 -1.46
N LEU A 36 25.81 12.96 -2.57
CA LEU A 36 26.36 12.92 -3.93
C LEU A 36 26.59 14.35 -4.43
N GLY A 37 27.67 14.60 -5.15
CA GLY A 37 28.20 15.85 -5.65
C GLY A 37 27.26 17.08 -5.71
N ASP A 38 26.33 17.13 -6.67
CA ASP A 38 25.24 18.14 -6.68
C ASP A 38 24.03 17.58 -5.92
N SER A 39 23.99 17.88 -4.62
CA SER A 39 22.97 17.34 -3.71
C SER A 39 21.55 17.76 -4.09
N THR A 40 21.35 19.01 -4.53
CA THR A 40 20.03 19.54 -4.89
C THR A 40 19.47 18.85 -6.12
N ALA A 41 20.25 18.74 -7.20
CA ALA A 41 19.83 18.05 -8.42
C ALA A 41 19.60 16.54 -8.16
N THR A 42 20.47 15.93 -7.36
CA THR A 42 20.38 14.48 -7.06
C THR A 42 19.16 14.13 -6.21
N ILE A 43 18.87 14.94 -5.18
CA ILE A 43 17.67 14.77 -4.35
C ILE A 43 16.41 14.99 -5.20
N GLY A 44 16.39 16.04 -6.03
CA GLY A 44 15.27 16.32 -6.93
C GLY A 44 15.00 15.19 -7.91
N ALA A 45 16.06 14.68 -8.55
CA ALA A 45 15.94 13.55 -9.47
C ALA A 45 15.48 12.27 -8.79
N LEU A 46 16.00 11.96 -7.58
CA LEU A 46 15.54 10.83 -6.78
C LEU A 46 14.07 10.95 -6.42
N ALA A 47 13.61 12.13 -5.99
CA ALA A 47 12.22 12.38 -5.60
C ALA A 47 11.27 12.17 -6.78
N ILE A 48 11.58 12.73 -7.97
CA ILE A 48 10.79 12.51 -9.19
C ILE A 48 10.77 11.04 -9.58
N GLY A 49 11.96 10.42 -9.68
CA GLY A 49 12.07 9.01 -10.04
C GLY A 49 11.31 8.08 -9.07
N THR A 50 11.43 8.32 -7.77
CA THR A 50 10.71 7.55 -6.75
C THR A 50 9.20 7.73 -6.86
N THR A 51 8.72 8.93 -7.17
CA THR A 51 7.29 9.20 -7.38
C THR A 51 6.75 8.39 -8.56
N ILE A 52 7.47 8.33 -9.68
CA ILE A 52 7.08 7.51 -10.84
C ILE A 52 6.97 6.02 -10.46
N PHE A 53 7.97 5.47 -9.77
CA PHE A 53 7.94 4.07 -9.35
C PHE A 53 6.88 3.78 -8.30
N ASN A 54 6.64 4.68 -7.35
CA ASN A 54 5.56 4.54 -6.37
C ASN A 54 4.19 4.47 -7.07
N PHE A 55 3.95 5.28 -8.09
CA PHE A 55 2.74 5.21 -8.89
C PHE A 55 2.58 3.84 -9.59
N ILE A 56 3.65 3.35 -10.23
CA ILE A 56 3.66 2.02 -10.88
C ILE A 56 3.38 0.92 -9.85
N TYR A 57 4.10 0.90 -8.74
CA TYR A 57 3.99 -0.16 -7.73
C TYR A 57 2.65 -0.12 -7.00
N TRP A 58 2.12 1.06 -6.68
CA TRP A 58 0.80 1.18 -6.08
C TRP A 58 -0.28 0.55 -6.97
N ASN A 59 -0.24 0.85 -8.26
CA ASN A 59 -1.18 0.27 -9.21
C ASN A 59 -0.97 -1.23 -9.45
N CYS A 60 0.22 -1.79 -9.21
CA CYS A 60 0.50 -3.23 -9.29
C CYS A 60 0.22 -3.98 -7.97
N SER A 61 -0.03 -3.29 -6.85
CA SER A 61 -0.26 -3.89 -5.53
C SER A 61 -1.50 -4.78 -5.45
N PHE A 62 -2.43 -4.65 -6.41
CA PHE A 62 -3.61 -5.51 -6.54
C PHE A 62 -3.22 -7.00 -6.60
N LEU A 63 -2.06 -7.31 -7.18
CA LEU A 63 -1.60 -8.70 -7.31
C LEU A 63 -1.32 -9.34 -5.94
N ARG A 64 -0.79 -8.56 -4.97
CA ARG A 64 -0.63 -9.02 -3.59
C ARG A 64 -1.98 -9.33 -2.95
N MET A 65 -2.92 -8.38 -3.05
CA MET A 65 -4.23 -8.47 -2.42
C MET A 65 -5.06 -9.62 -3.01
N GLY A 66 -5.11 -9.74 -4.34
CA GLY A 66 -5.85 -10.79 -5.02
C GLY A 66 -5.29 -12.19 -4.74
N THR A 67 -3.96 -12.32 -4.72
CA THR A 67 -3.30 -13.60 -4.38
C THR A 67 -3.54 -13.97 -2.92
N SER A 68 -3.46 -13.02 -1.98
CA SER A 68 -3.65 -13.28 -0.56
C SER A 68 -5.09 -13.73 -0.24
N GLY A 69 -6.11 -13.00 -0.70
CA GLY A 69 -7.50 -13.35 -0.44
C GLY A 69 -7.88 -14.74 -0.96
N LEU A 70 -7.52 -15.05 -2.22
CA LEU A 70 -7.78 -16.36 -2.81
C LEU A 70 -7.01 -17.49 -2.08
N THR A 71 -5.74 -17.26 -1.76
CA THR A 71 -4.92 -18.25 -1.05
C THR A 71 -5.43 -18.49 0.37
N ALA A 72 -5.86 -17.44 1.08
CA ALA A 72 -6.41 -17.57 2.42
C ALA A 72 -7.70 -18.42 2.44
N GLN A 73 -8.55 -18.27 1.42
CA GLN A 73 -9.74 -19.12 1.29
C GLN A 73 -9.39 -20.59 0.97
N ALA A 74 -8.45 -20.83 0.05
CA ALA A 74 -7.98 -22.17 -0.26
C ALA A 74 -7.33 -22.83 0.97
N PHE A 75 -6.56 -22.06 1.75
CA PHE A 75 -5.96 -22.51 2.99
C PHE A 75 -7.02 -22.88 4.03
N GLY A 76 -8.01 -22.03 4.26
CA GLY A 76 -9.13 -22.29 5.18
C GLY A 76 -9.95 -23.52 4.79
N ALA A 77 -10.15 -23.71 3.50
CA ALA A 77 -10.82 -24.90 2.96
C ALA A 77 -9.93 -26.17 2.96
N LYS A 78 -8.68 -26.08 3.47
CA LYS A 78 -7.67 -27.15 3.49
C LYS A 78 -7.30 -27.70 2.10
N ARG A 79 -7.51 -26.93 1.03
CA ARG A 79 -7.20 -27.31 -0.37
C ARG A 79 -5.77 -26.96 -0.72
N LYS A 80 -4.80 -27.79 -0.27
CA LYS A 80 -3.36 -27.57 -0.48
C LYS A 80 -2.97 -27.44 -1.95
N GLU A 81 -3.60 -28.23 -2.82
CA GLU A 81 -3.37 -28.18 -4.27
C GLU A 81 -3.76 -26.82 -4.86
N GLU A 82 -4.87 -26.24 -4.42
CA GLU A 82 -5.29 -24.93 -4.89
C GLU A 82 -4.38 -23.82 -4.36
N CYS A 83 -3.86 -23.95 -3.13
CA CYS A 83 -2.84 -23.03 -2.61
C CYS A 83 -1.58 -23.05 -3.49
N ALA A 84 -1.14 -24.24 -3.94
CA ALA A 84 0.00 -24.39 -4.84
C ALA A 84 -0.28 -23.78 -6.23
N ASP A 85 -1.47 -24.04 -6.79
CA ASP A 85 -1.88 -23.49 -8.08
C ASP A 85 -2.02 -21.96 -8.05
N LEU A 86 -2.45 -21.39 -6.93
CA LEU A 86 -2.55 -19.93 -6.76
C LEU A 86 -1.16 -19.25 -6.72
N LEU A 87 -0.14 -19.92 -6.16
CA LEU A 87 1.23 -19.44 -6.26
C LEU A 87 1.67 -19.37 -7.72
N VAL A 88 1.41 -20.43 -8.49
CA VAL A 88 1.75 -20.48 -9.93
C VAL A 88 1.02 -19.35 -10.69
N ARG A 89 -0.28 -19.17 -10.47
CA ARG A 89 -1.07 -18.10 -11.10
C ARG A 89 -0.53 -16.71 -10.77
N GLY A 90 -0.20 -16.48 -9.49
CA GLY A 90 0.41 -15.22 -9.06
C GLY A 90 1.74 -14.94 -9.74
N CYS A 91 2.63 -15.95 -9.79
CA CYS A 91 3.92 -15.82 -10.48
C CYS A 91 3.77 -15.61 -11.98
N VAL A 92 2.87 -16.34 -12.66
CA VAL A 92 2.62 -16.14 -14.09
C VAL A 92 2.08 -14.74 -14.37
N MET A 93 1.12 -14.25 -13.58
CA MET A 93 0.61 -12.89 -13.72
C MET A 93 1.71 -11.85 -13.47
N ALA A 94 2.57 -12.08 -12.48
CA ALA A 94 3.71 -11.21 -12.20
C ALA A 94 4.67 -11.13 -13.39
N VAL A 95 5.01 -12.26 -13.98
CA VAL A 95 5.87 -12.32 -15.18
C VAL A 95 5.23 -11.60 -16.36
N VAL A 96 3.94 -11.81 -16.62
CA VAL A 96 3.21 -11.14 -17.71
C VAL A 96 3.23 -9.62 -17.52
N LEU A 97 2.87 -9.14 -16.33
CA LEU A 97 2.88 -7.70 -16.02
C LEU A 97 4.28 -7.09 -16.10
N ALA A 98 5.28 -7.79 -15.58
CA ALA A 98 6.66 -7.34 -15.63
C ALA A 98 7.17 -7.25 -17.08
N THR A 99 6.89 -8.27 -17.89
CA THR A 99 7.26 -8.27 -19.31
C THR A 99 6.59 -7.13 -20.07
N LEU A 100 5.30 -6.88 -19.80
CA LEU A 100 4.56 -5.77 -20.40
C LEU A 100 5.18 -4.42 -20.01
N LEU A 101 5.47 -4.19 -18.73
CA LEU A 101 6.08 -2.95 -18.27
C LEU A 101 7.49 -2.75 -18.82
N LEU A 102 8.30 -3.82 -18.90
CA LEU A 102 9.63 -3.75 -19.53
C LEU A 102 9.56 -3.50 -21.04
N ALA A 103 8.60 -4.09 -21.73
CA ALA A 103 8.39 -3.84 -23.16
C ALA A 103 7.99 -2.38 -23.41
N LEU A 104 7.15 -1.82 -22.53
CA LEU A 104 6.66 -0.45 -22.58
C LEU A 104 7.58 0.56 -21.85
N ARG A 105 8.76 0.16 -21.37
CA ARG A 105 9.61 1.03 -20.52
C ARG A 105 10.00 2.35 -21.15
N ARG A 106 10.19 2.38 -22.50
CA ARG A 106 10.52 3.62 -23.21
C ARG A 106 9.33 4.57 -23.28
N PRO A 107 8.16 4.20 -23.88
CA PRO A 107 7.05 5.13 -23.96
C PRO A 107 6.52 5.53 -22.56
N VAL A 108 6.47 4.62 -21.60
CA VAL A 108 6.03 4.93 -20.23
C VAL A 108 7.03 5.84 -19.52
N GLY A 109 8.33 5.55 -19.64
CA GLY A 109 9.39 6.34 -19.00
C GLY A 109 9.47 7.74 -19.61
N ASP A 110 9.55 7.85 -20.91
CA ASP A 110 9.65 9.14 -21.62
C ASP A 110 8.41 10.02 -21.33
N PHE A 111 7.21 9.44 -21.33
CA PHE A 111 5.98 10.16 -20.96
C PHE A 111 5.96 10.60 -19.50
N ALA A 112 6.35 9.73 -18.55
CA ALA A 112 6.34 10.07 -17.14
C ALA A 112 7.39 11.14 -16.80
N ILE A 113 8.58 11.06 -17.40
CA ILE A 113 9.65 12.05 -17.24
C ILE A 113 9.21 13.40 -17.82
N TRP A 114 8.61 13.42 -19.02
CA TRP A 114 8.05 14.63 -19.62
C TRP A 114 6.95 15.24 -18.73
N LEU A 115 6.03 14.43 -18.23
CA LEU A 115 4.93 14.89 -17.36
C LEU A 115 5.43 15.54 -16.06
N MET A 116 6.53 15.02 -15.53
CA MET A 116 7.13 15.48 -14.27
C MET A 116 8.22 16.56 -14.47
N ASN A 117 8.44 17.04 -15.71
CA ASN A 117 9.54 17.93 -16.08
C ASN A 117 10.92 17.41 -15.59
N GLY A 118 11.12 16.09 -15.68
CA GLY A 118 12.37 15.45 -15.26
C GLY A 118 13.49 15.69 -16.28
N ASP A 119 14.70 15.80 -15.76
CA ASP A 119 15.94 16.01 -16.53
C ASP A 119 16.61 14.67 -16.93
N GLU A 120 17.80 14.76 -17.51
CA GLU A 120 18.61 13.58 -17.89
C GLU A 120 19.01 12.72 -16.68
N LEU A 121 19.16 13.31 -15.49
CA LEU A 121 19.50 12.57 -14.28
C LEU A 121 18.34 11.69 -13.83
N VAL A 122 17.09 12.21 -13.89
CA VAL A 122 15.85 11.43 -13.69
C VAL A 122 15.77 10.28 -14.70
N ARG A 123 16.10 10.56 -15.96
CA ARG A 123 16.08 9.58 -17.04
C ARG A 123 17.04 8.42 -16.76
N ARG A 124 18.29 8.70 -16.42
CA ARG A 124 19.28 7.68 -16.08
C ARG A 124 18.84 6.83 -14.88
N TYR A 125 18.38 7.50 -13.82
CA TYR A 125 17.84 6.80 -12.65
C TYR A 125 16.66 5.89 -12.99
N PHE A 126 15.69 6.37 -13.80
CA PHE A 126 14.54 5.59 -14.21
C PHE A 126 14.94 4.34 -14.99
N PHE A 127 15.78 4.49 -16.02
CA PHE A 127 16.18 3.36 -16.86
C PHE A 127 17.11 2.37 -16.15
N ALA A 128 17.82 2.78 -15.12
CA ALA A 128 18.53 1.86 -14.23
C ALA A 128 17.55 1.11 -13.30
N ARG A 129 16.64 1.83 -12.64
CA ARG A 129 15.73 1.25 -11.64
C ARG A 129 14.62 0.39 -12.23
N ILE A 130 14.23 0.57 -13.50
CA ILE A 130 13.16 -0.18 -14.14
C ILE A 130 13.40 -1.70 -14.14
N TRP A 131 14.67 -2.12 -14.09
CA TRP A 131 15.06 -3.53 -13.99
C TRP A 131 14.69 -4.18 -12.66
N ALA A 132 14.33 -3.39 -11.64
CA ALA A 132 13.77 -3.91 -10.38
C ALA A 132 12.31 -4.38 -10.52
N VAL A 133 11.59 -3.91 -11.54
CA VAL A 133 10.14 -4.15 -11.72
C VAL A 133 9.77 -5.64 -11.75
N PRO A 134 10.48 -6.53 -12.48
CA PRO A 134 10.15 -7.96 -12.46
C PRO A 134 10.22 -8.57 -11.08
N ALA A 135 11.24 -8.22 -10.31
CA ALA A 135 11.41 -8.72 -8.95
C ALA A 135 10.35 -8.14 -8.00
N ALA A 136 10.10 -6.82 -8.07
CA ALA A 136 9.12 -6.14 -7.23
C ALA A 136 7.69 -6.68 -7.45
N ILE A 137 7.26 -6.86 -8.71
CA ILE A 137 5.93 -7.42 -9.02
C ILE A 137 5.84 -8.89 -8.60
N SER A 138 6.91 -9.67 -8.77
CA SER A 138 6.95 -11.05 -8.28
C SER A 138 6.81 -11.10 -6.76
N LEU A 139 7.45 -10.19 -6.03
CA LEU A 139 7.32 -10.09 -4.58
C LEU A 139 5.90 -9.73 -4.13
N PHE A 140 5.13 -8.96 -4.90
CA PHE A 140 3.71 -8.76 -4.58
C PHE A 140 2.96 -10.09 -4.60
N ALA A 141 3.11 -10.92 -5.63
CA ALA A 141 2.47 -12.23 -5.69
C ALA A 141 2.93 -13.16 -4.55
N LEU A 142 4.24 -13.23 -4.30
CA LEU A 142 4.85 -14.08 -3.26
C LEU A 142 4.42 -13.64 -1.85
N ASN A 143 4.48 -12.35 -1.54
CA ASN A 143 4.06 -11.80 -0.25
C ASN A 143 2.55 -12.00 -0.03
N GLY A 144 1.72 -11.80 -1.07
CA GLY A 144 0.30 -12.12 -1.03
C GLY A 144 0.06 -13.58 -0.71
N TRP A 145 0.79 -14.48 -1.35
CA TRP A 145 0.69 -15.91 -1.08
C TRP A 145 1.08 -16.28 0.36
N PHE A 146 2.19 -15.75 0.88
CA PHE A 146 2.59 -15.98 2.27
C PHE A 146 1.53 -15.49 3.27
N ILE A 147 0.98 -14.29 3.07
CA ILE A 147 -0.07 -13.74 3.93
C ILE A 147 -1.31 -14.65 3.88
N GLY A 148 -1.71 -15.11 2.69
CA GLY A 148 -2.80 -16.07 2.50
C GLY A 148 -2.54 -17.41 3.19
N MET A 149 -1.30 -17.87 3.24
CA MET A 149 -0.85 -19.06 4.00
C MET A 149 -0.72 -18.78 5.50
N GLN A 150 -1.28 -17.68 6.02
CA GLN A 150 -1.26 -17.28 7.42
C GLN A 150 0.15 -17.01 7.98
N ASN A 151 1.07 -16.58 7.13
CA ASN A 151 2.45 -16.30 7.48
C ASN A 151 2.86 -14.89 7.07
N SER A 152 2.74 -13.94 7.98
CA SER A 152 3.21 -12.55 7.79
C SER A 152 4.68 -12.35 8.21
N SER A 153 5.25 -13.29 8.97
CA SER A 153 6.64 -13.17 9.44
C SER A 153 7.66 -13.32 8.30
N THR A 154 7.40 -14.19 7.33
CA THR A 154 8.29 -14.37 6.17
C THR A 154 8.36 -13.10 5.32
N PRO A 155 7.26 -12.46 4.88
CA PRO A 155 7.30 -11.15 4.20
C PRO A 155 8.05 -10.09 5.01
N MET A 156 7.83 -10.00 6.33
CA MET A 156 8.55 -9.07 7.19
C MET A 156 10.06 -9.30 7.16
N THR A 157 10.50 -10.55 7.34
CA THR A 157 11.93 -10.88 7.33
C THR A 157 12.57 -10.54 5.98
N ILE A 158 11.85 -10.83 4.87
CA ILE A 158 12.30 -10.48 3.52
C ILE A 158 12.43 -8.96 3.38
N ALA A 159 11.41 -8.20 3.81
CA ALA A 159 11.43 -6.74 3.72
C ALA A 159 12.58 -6.11 4.52
N LEU A 160 12.83 -6.57 5.75
CA LEU A 160 13.95 -6.11 6.57
C LEU A 160 15.30 -6.43 5.92
N ALA A 161 15.47 -7.66 5.44
CA ALA A 161 16.71 -8.06 4.78
C ALA A 161 16.92 -7.29 3.47
N GLN A 162 15.87 -7.07 2.68
CA GLN A 162 15.93 -6.23 1.47
C GLN A 162 16.38 -4.80 1.78
N ASN A 163 15.90 -4.20 2.87
CA ASN A 163 16.31 -2.85 3.25
C ASN A 163 17.80 -2.78 3.60
N VAL A 164 18.31 -3.79 4.33
CA VAL A 164 19.75 -3.88 4.64
C VAL A 164 20.58 -4.04 3.35
N VAL A 165 20.16 -4.95 2.46
CA VAL A 165 20.83 -5.14 1.17
C VAL A 165 20.75 -3.88 0.31
N ASN A 166 19.60 -3.20 0.27
CA ASN A 166 19.43 -1.96 -0.48
C ASN A 166 20.41 -0.90 -0.01
N ILE A 167 20.41 -0.58 1.29
CA ILE A 167 21.27 0.46 1.85
C ILE A 167 22.75 0.12 1.60
N GLY A 168 23.17 -1.12 1.87
CA GLY A 168 24.55 -1.57 1.67
C GLY A 168 24.99 -1.46 0.20
N CYS A 169 24.16 -2.00 -0.72
CA CYS A 169 24.47 -1.95 -2.15
C CYS A 169 24.40 -0.53 -2.72
N SER A 170 23.42 0.28 -2.29
CA SER A 170 23.30 1.68 -2.72
C SER A 170 24.53 2.49 -2.32
N ILE A 171 25.02 2.34 -1.08
CA ILE A 171 26.26 3.00 -0.63
C ILE A 171 27.46 2.51 -1.45
N TRP A 172 27.60 1.20 -1.61
CA TRP A 172 28.73 0.64 -2.35
C TRP A 172 28.74 1.04 -3.83
N PHE A 173 27.60 1.01 -4.50
CA PHE A 173 27.52 1.40 -5.91
C PHE A 173 27.65 2.91 -6.09
N ALA A 174 26.99 3.69 -5.25
CA ALA A 174 27.01 5.14 -5.37
C ALA A 174 28.40 5.74 -5.09
N PHE A 175 29.06 5.31 -4.02
CA PHE A 175 30.34 5.86 -3.56
C PHE A 175 31.52 4.98 -3.92
N GLY A 176 31.44 3.65 -3.72
CA GLY A 176 32.55 2.74 -3.98
C GLY A 176 32.85 2.59 -5.47
N LEU A 177 31.82 2.37 -6.28
CA LEU A 177 31.93 2.29 -7.75
C LEU A 177 31.76 3.65 -8.45
N ARG A 178 31.49 4.72 -7.70
CA ARG A 178 31.29 6.08 -8.20
C ARG A 178 30.19 6.22 -9.27
N MET A 179 29.15 5.39 -9.16
CA MET A 179 28.02 5.42 -10.09
C MET A 179 27.02 6.55 -9.80
N GLY A 180 27.20 7.27 -8.69
CA GLY A 180 26.30 8.37 -8.31
C GLY A 180 24.85 7.87 -8.09
N LEU A 181 23.86 8.61 -8.61
CA LEU A 181 22.45 8.29 -8.44
C LEU A 181 22.03 6.98 -9.11
N GLU A 182 22.67 6.62 -10.23
CA GLU A 182 22.43 5.31 -10.86
C GLU A 182 22.81 4.15 -9.93
N GLY A 183 23.84 4.34 -9.08
CA GLY A 183 24.24 3.36 -8.06
C GLY A 183 23.13 3.09 -7.04
N VAL A 184 22.39 4.12 -6.62
CA VAL A 184 21.21 3.94 -5.75
C VAL A 184 20.13 3.13 -6.45
N ALA A 185 19.89 3.40 -7.73
CA ALA A 185 18.94 2.63 -8.54
C ALA A 185 19.33 1.15 -8.63
N TRP A 186 20.59 0.84 -8.93
CA TRP A 186 21.10 -0.53 -9.00
C TRP A 186 21.11 -1.22 -7.63
N GLY A 187 21.37 -0.50 -6.53
CA GLY A 187 21.21 -1.00 -5.17
C GLY A 187 19.80 -1.50 -4.91
N THR A 188 18.80 -0.75 -5.36
CA THR A 188 17.39 -1.16 -5.30
C THR A 188 17.12 -2.41 -6.16
N VAL A 189 17.68 -2.50 -7.37
CA VAL A 189 17.57 -3.68 -8.23
C VAL A 189 18.07 -4.93 -7.51
N VAL A 190 19.29 -4.89 -6.98
CA VAL A 190 19.89 -6.03 -6.26
C VAL A 190 19.05 -6.41 -5.04
N ALA A 191 18.56 -5.45 -4.27
CA ALA A 191 17.71 -5.69 -3.12
C ALA A 191 16.40 -6.40 -3.51
N GLN A 192 15.74 -5.99 -4.59
CA GLN A 192 14.49 -6.63 -5.03
C GLN A 192 14.72 -8.09 -5.47
N TYR A 193 15.76 -8.36 -6.23
CA TYR A 193 16.11 -9.73 -6.62
C TYR A 193 16.55 -10.59 -5.44
N SER A 194 17.28 -10.03 -4.46
CA SER A 194 17.61 -10.75 -3.23
C SER A 194 16.34 -11.15 -2.45
N GLY A 195 15.32 -10.28 -2.42
CA GLY A 195 14.03 -10.60 -1.84
C GLY A 195 13.32 -11.76 -2.54
N VAL A 196 13.33 -11.80 -3.87
CA VAL A 196 12.78 -12.94 -4.63
C VAL A 196 13.54 -14.22 -4.31
N ALA A 197 14.88 -14.17 -4.26
CA ALA A 197 15.68 -15.32 -3.90
C ALA A 197 15.36 -15.83 -2.47
N MET A 198 15.26 -14.94 -1.49
CA MET A 198 14.87 -15.30 -0.13
C MET A 198 13.46 -15.90 -0.07
N ALA A 199 12.50 -15.35 -0.83
CA ALA A 199 11.16 -15.89 -0.92
C ALA A 199 11.16 -17.30 -1.53
N ALA A 200 11.92 -17.52 -2.60
CA ALA A 200 12.08 -18.83 -3.24
C ALA A 200 12.68 -19.87 -2.28
N VAL A 201 13.71 -19.48 -1.52
CA VAL A 201 14.32 -20.34 -0.49
C VAL A 201 13.30 -20.67 0.61
N ALA A 202 12.56 -19.68 1.11
CA ALA A 202 11.53 -19.91 2.13
C ALA A 202 10.44 -20.87 1.63
N ILE A 203 10.02 -20.75 0.37
CA ILE A 203 9.06 -21.63 -0.27
C ILE A 203 9.64 -23.06 -0.39
N ALA A 204 10.86 -23.20 -0.88
CA ALA A 204 11.50 -24.49 -1.10
C ALA A 204 11.71 -25.27 0.21
N TRP A 205 11.99 -24.57 1.32
CA TRP A 205 12.23 -25.20 2.61
C TRP A 205 10.95 -25.43 3.41
N ARG A 206 10.13 -24.41 3.55
CA ARG A 206 8.98 -24.43 4.49
C ARG A 206 7.68 -24.97 3.87
N TYR A 207 7.55 -24.84 2.54
CA TYR A 207 6.30 -25.17 1.83
C TYR A 207 6.49 -26.22 0.73
N ARG A 208 7.58 -27.00 0.83
CA ARG A 208 7.93 -28.04 -0.15
C ARG A 208 6.76 -28.99 -0.43
N ASP A 209 6.05 -29.41 0.64
CA ASP A 209 4.92 -30.34 0.51
C ASP A 209 3.73 -29.74 -0.22
N VAL A 210 3.54 -28.42 -0.12
CA VAL A 210 2.48 -27.70 -0.84
C VAL A 210 2.90 -27.51 -2.30
N VAL A 211 4.11 -27.01 -2.54
CA VAL A 211 4.57 -26.67 -3.90
C VAL A 211 4.69 -27.90 -4.81
N ARG A 212 5.03 -29.06 -4.26
CA ARG A 212 5.03 -30.32 -5.01
C ARG A 212 3.67 -30.72 -5.58
N LEU A 213 2.58 -30.19 -5.02
CA LEU A 213 1.23 -30.43 -5.50
C LEU A 213 0.82 -29.48 -6.65
N ALA A 214 1.67 -28.52 -7.00
CA ALA A 214 1.42 -27.59 -8.10
C ALA A 214 1.33 -28.33 -9.44
N ASN A 215 0.31 -28.00 -10.19
CA ASN A 215 0.10 -28.55 -11.53
C ASN A 215 -0.11 -27.40 -12.52
N LEU A 216 0.88 -27.17 -13.38
CA LEU A 216 0.87 -26.07 -14.33
C LEU A 216 -0.38 -26.09 -15.25
N ARG A 217 -0.76 -27.28 -15.73
CA ARG A 217 -1.95 -27.43 -16.61
C ARG A 217 -3.25 -27.08 -15.86
N ARG A 218 -3.36 -27.49 -14.58
CA ARG A 218 -4.52 -27.16 -13.73
C ARG A 218 -4.51 -25.68 -13.35
N ALA A 219 -3.36 -25.14 -12.99
CA ALA A 219 -3.20 -23.73 -12.61
C ALA A 219 -3.59 -22.79 -13.76
N LEU A 220 -3.19 -23.11 -14.99
CA LEU A 220 -3.41 -22.28 -16.18
C LEU A 220 -4.71 -22.60 -16.93
N LYS A 221 -5.64 -23.41 -16.40
CA LYS A 221 -6.96 -23.57 -17.00
C LYS A 221 -7.65 -22.22 -17.15
N LEU A 222 -8.20 -21.96 -18.34
CA LEU A 222 -8.79 -20.66 -18.70
C LEU A 222 -9.84 -20.17 -17.67
N GLN A 223 -10.69 -21.06 -17.18
CA GLN A 223 -11.71 -20.73 -16.16
C GLN A 223 -11.06 -20.28 -14.83
N ALA A 224 -9.99 -20.95 -14.40
CA ALA A 224 -9.27 -20.62 -13.17
C ALA A 224 -8.51 -19.31 -13.28
N MET A 225 -7.84 -19.09 -14.42
CA MET A 225 -7.18 -17.82 -14.74
C MET A 225 -8.19 -16.68 -14.89
N GLY A 226 -9.33 -16.91 -15.51
CA GLY A 226 -10.41 -15.94 -15.64
C GLY A 226 -10.94 -15.46 -14.28
N ARG A 227 -11.13 -16.38 -13.32
CA ARG A 227 -11.53 -16.03 -11.95
C ARG A 227 -10.43 -15.23 -11.25
N PHE A 228 -9.17 -15.67 -11.35
CA PHE A 228 -8.02 -14.96 -10.77
C PHE A 228 -7.90 -13.55 -11.36
N PHE A 229 -8.02 -13.40 -12.68
CA PHE A 229 -7.99 -12.12 -13.36
C PHE A 229 -9.16 -11.21 -12.95
N ALA A 230 -10.38 -11.73 -12.83
CA ALA A 230 -11.55 -10.94 -12.45
C ALA A 230 -11.41 -10.33 -11.05
N VAL A 231 -10.90 -11.12 -10.07
CA VAL A 231 -10.60 -10.64 -8.72
C VAL A 231 -9.56 -9.53 -8.76
N ASN A 232 -8.45 -9.76 -9.47
CA ASN A 232 -7.36 -8.79 -9.56
C ASN A 232 -7.78 -7.51 -10.30
N ARG A 233 -8.58 -7.60 -11.37
CA ARG A 233 -9.13 -6.45 -12.10
C ARG A 233 -10.00 -5.57 -11.18
N ASP A 234 -10.88 -6.16 -10.40
CA ASP A 234 -11.76 -5.40 -9.50
C ASP A 234 -10.94 -4.67 -8.41
N ILE A 235 -9.90 -5.32 -7.87
CA ILE A 235 -8.97 -4.69 -6.92
C ILE A 235 -8.14 -3.59 -7.59
N PHE A 236 -7.70 -3.80 -8.85
CA PHE A 236 -6.99 -2.78 -9.61
C PHE A 236 -7.85 -1.52 -9.76
N ILE A 237 -9.12 -1.65 -10.21
CA ILE A 237 -10.03 -0.51 -10.36
C ILE A 237 -10.19 0.22 -9.02
N ARG A 238 -10.37 -0.52 -7.93
CA ARG A 238 -10.43 0.05 -6.57
C ARG A 238 -9.16 0.84 -6.23
N SER A 239 -7.99 0.27 -6.47
CA SER A 239 -6.70 0.92 -6.16
C SER A 239 -6.46 2.15 -7.03
N PHE A 240 -6.86 2.09 -8.30
CA PHE A 240 -6.81 3.23 -9.20
C PHE A 240 -7.72 4.38 -8.75
N CYS A 241 -8.96 4.10 -8.33
CA CYS A 241 -9.86 5.11 -7.76
C CYS A 241 -9.26 5.77 -6.52
N LEU A 242 -8.60 4.99 -5.66
CA LEU A 242 -7.93 5.51 -4.48
C LEU A 242 -6.77 6.43 -4.88
N CYS A 243 -5.95 6.01 -5.84
CA CYS A 243 -4.86 6.82 -6.39
C CYS A 243 -5.38 8.16 -6.96
N VAL A 244 -6.49 8.11 -7.71
CA VAL A 244 -7.15 9.32 -8.23
C VAL A 244 -7.58 10.25 -7.10
N ALA A 245 -8.17 9.72 -6.01
CA ALA A 245 -8.61 10.54 -4.88
C ALA A 245 -7.43 11.28 -4.21
N TYR A 246 -6.31 10.58 -3.96
CA TYR A 246 -5.12 11.20 -3.36
C TYR A 246 -4.44 12.20 -4.29
N THR A 247 -4.29 11.84 -5.57
CA THR A 247 -3.69 12.75 -6.56
C THR A 247 -4.55 14.01 -6.75
N PHE A 248 -5.87 13.85 -6.80
CA PHE A 248 -6.79 14.97 -6.89
C PHE A 248 -6.71 15.86 -5.66
N PHE A 249 -6.59 15.30 -4.44
CA PHE A 249 -6.42 16.09 -3.22
C PHE A 249 -5.23 17.04 -3.32
N THR A 250 -4.06 16.51 -3.72
CA THR A 250 -2.84 17.32 -3.88
C THR A 250 -2.98 18.35 -5.01
N ALA A 251 -3.55 17.96 -6.15
CA ALA A 251 -3.76 18.85 -7.29
C ALA A 251 -4.76 19.97 -6.98
N ALA A 252 -5.82 19.67 -6.22
CA ALA A 252 -6.79 20.66 -5.79
C ALA A 252 -6.18 21.66 -4.80
N ALA A 253 -5.37 21.17 -3.84
CA ALA A 253 -4.63 22.02 -2.92
C ALA A 253 -3.67 22.98 -3.66
N ALA A 254 -2.92 22.46 -4.63
CA ALA A 254 -2.00 23.29 -5.45
C ALA A 254 -2.73 24.38 -6.26
N ARG A 255 -3.96 24.10 -6.74
CA ARG A 255 -4.76 25.05 -7.50
C ARG A 255 -5.43 26.14 -6.65
N MET A 256 -5.34 26.08 -5.34
CA MET A 256 -5.83 27.17 -4.45
C MET A 256 -4.94 28.42 -4.50
N GLY A 257 -3.73 28.32 -5.08
CA GLY A 257 -2.83 29.44 -5.29
C GLY A 257 -2.11 29.96 -4.03
N ASP A 258 -2.28 29.28 -2.89
CA ASP A 258 -1.60 29.60 -1.63
C ASP A 258 -0.56 28.50 -1.32
N PRO A 259 0.76 28.82 -1.41
CA PRO A 259 1.82 27.88 -1.10
C PRO A 259 1.76 27.34 0.33
N THR A 260 1.33 28.16 1.28
CA THR A 260 1.24 27.78 2.69
C THR A 260 0.13 26.71 2.91
N ILE A 261 -1.00 26.85 2.24
CA ILE A 261 -2.09 25.85 2.28
C ILE A 261 -1.61 24.53 1.66
N LEU A 262 -0.87 24.59 0.54
CA LEU A 262 -0.32 23.40 -0.09
C LEU A 262 0.69 22.69 0.83
N ALA A 263 1.58 23.43 1.47
CA ALA A 263 2.55 22.88 2.42
C ALA A 263 1.85 22.22 3.61
N VAL A 264 0.87 22.91 4.23
CA VAL A 264 0.10 22.39 5.36
C VAL A 264 -0.66 21.12 4.97
N ASN A 265 -1.35 21.11 3.84
CA ASN A 265 -2.07 19.93 3.36
C ASN A 265 -1.11 18.74 3.11
N SER A 266 0.09 19.00 2.58
CA SER A 266 1.10 17.96 2.35
C SER A 266 1.61 17.37 3.67
N LEU A 267 1.87 18.20 4.67
CA LEU A 267 2.28 17.76 6.02
C LEU A 267 1.18 16.93 6.68
N MET A 268 -0.08 17.40 6.63
CA MET A 268 -1.20 16.68 7.21
C MET A 268 -1.44 15.33 6.48
N MET A 269 -1.28 15.27 5.17
CA MET A 269 -1.35 14.02 4.41
C MET A 269 -0.20 13.07 4.76
N GLN A 270 0.98 13.58 5.08
CA GLN A 270 2.08 12.75 5.58
C GLN A 270 1.76 12.14 6.95
N LEU A 271 1.18 12.92 7.88
CA LEU A 271 0.68 12.40 9.15
C LEU A 271 -0.43 11.35 8.93
N PHE A 272 -1.37 11.60 8.02
CA PHE A 272 -2.39 10.61 7.66
C PHE A 272 -1.78 9.31 7.11
N SER A 273 -0.70 9.41 6.34
CA SER A 273 0.01 8.23 5.81
C SER A 273 0.62 7.37 6.92
N LEU A 274 1.12 7.98 8.02
CA LEU A 274 1.62 7.22 9.18
C LEU A 274 0.50 6.39 9.83
N PHE A 275 -0.69 6.99 10.01
CA PHE A 275 -1.88 6.26 10.46
C PHE A 275 -2.27 5.13 9.48
N SER A 276 -2.22 5.41 8.18
CA SER A 276 -2.55 4.46 7.13
C SER A 276 -1.66 3.21 7.17
N TYR A 277 -0.35 3.35 7.33
CA TYR A 277 0.59 2.22 7.44
C TYR A 277 0.27 1.30 8.63
N MET A 278 -0.14 1.87 9.77
CA MET A 278 -0.55 1.08 10.93
C MET A 278 -1.88 0.36 10.68
N SER A 279 -2.85 1.05 10.09
CA SER A 279 -4.16 0.49 9.74
C SER A 279 -4.06 -0.62 8.70
N ASP A 280 -3.19 -0.48 7.70
CA ASP A 280 -2.91 -1.50 6.71
C ASP A 280 -2.34 -2.79 7.34
N GLY A 281 -1.55 -2.68 8.41
CA GLY A 281 -1.07 -3.84 9.15
C GLY A 281 -2.21 -4.68 9.74
N VAL A 282 -3.25 -4.03 10.27
CA VAL A 282 -4.47 -4.73 10.74
C VAL A 282 -5.30 -5.24 9.57
N ALA A 283 -5.41 -4.46 8.49
CA ALA A 283 -6.15 -4.86 7.29
C ALA A 283 -5.56 -6.13 6.65
N TYR A 284 -4.24 -6.30 6.62
CA TYR A 284 -3.61 -7.53 6.11
C TYR A 284 -3.89 -8.75 7.01
N ALA A 285 -3.95 -8.56 8.33
CA ALA A 285 -4.39 -9.61 9.24
C ALA A 285 -5.87 -9.96 9.01
N ALA A 286 -6.72 -8.94 8.78
CA ALA A 286 -8.12 -9.13 8.45
C ALA A 286 -8.31 -9.89 7.14
N GLU A 287 -7.53 -9.57 6.11
CA GLU A 287 -7.51 -10.25 4.81
C GLU A 287 -7.20 -11.75 4.99
N ALA A 288 -6.14 -12.07 5.73
CA ALA A 288 -5.72 -13.44 5.96
C ALA A 288 -6.74 -14.25 6.79
N LEU A 289 -7.21 -13.69 7.91
CA LEU A 289 -8.12 -14.38 8.82
C LEU A 289 -9.52 -14.52 8.23
N THR A 290 -10.06 -13.46 7.61
CA THR A 290 -11.36 -13.52 6.93
C THR A 290 -11.34 -14.56 5.83
N GLY A 291 -10.32 -14.57 4.96
CA GLY A 291 -10.19 -15.56 3.91
C GLY A 291 -10.19 -16.98 4.47
N ARG A 292 -9.41 -17.21 5.53
CA ARG A 292 -9.35 -18.53 6.20
C ARG A 292 -10.71 -18.97 6.74
N PHE A 293 -11.43 -18.10 7.46
CA PHE A 293 -12.72 -18.46 8.06
C PHE A 293 -13.82 -18.62 7.01
N VAL A 294 -13.83 -17.78 5.97
CA VAL A 294 -14.75 -17.94 4.83
C VAL A 294 -14.47 -19.25 4.11
N GLY A 295 -13.21 -19.59 3.86
CA GLY A 295 -12.81 -20.86 3.25
C GLY A 295 -13.18 -22.08 4.10
N ALA A 296 -13.07 -21.98 5.42
CA ALA A 296 -13.46 -23.01 6.38
C ALA A 296 -14.98 -23.07 6.63
N ARG A 297 -15.75 -22.11 6.14
CA ARG A 297 -17.20 -21.90 6.44
C ARG A 297 -17.47 -21.71 7.94
N ASP A 298 -16.50 -21.13 8.68
CA ASP A 298 -16.59 -20.91 10.12
C ASP A 298 -17.09 -19.48 10.41
N ALA A 299 -18.40 -19.36 10.52
CA ALA A 299 -19.11 -18.11 10.74
C ALA A 299 -18.86 -17.50 12.12
N GLU A 300 -18.71 -18.36 13.13
CA GLU A 300 -18.52 -17.93 14.52
C GLU A 300 -17.14 -17.29 14.70
N SER A 301 -16.09 -17.99 14.28
CA SER A 301 -14.73 -17.47 14.32
C SER A 301 -14.57 -16.21 13.48
N LEU A 302 -15.25 -16.09 12.34
CA LEU A 302 -15.24 -14.89 11.52
C LEU A 302 -15.82 -13.69 12.28
N ARG A 303 -16.96 -13.85 12.96
CA ARG A 303 -17.58 -12.77 13.74
C ARG A 303 -16.71 -12.35 14.92
N ASP A 304 -16.16 -13.33 15.67
CA ASP A 304 -15.27 -13.03 16.80
C ASP A 304 -14.00 -12.30 16.34
N ALA A 305 -13.38 -12.78 15.26
CA ALA A 305 -12.20 -12.14 14.68
C ALA A 305 -12.50 -10.72 14.18
N ALA A 306 -13.56 -10.51 13.39
CA ALA A 306 -13.96 -9.21 12.87
C ALA A 306 -14.25 -8.22 14.02
N GLY A 307 -15.00 -8.63 15.05
CA GLY A 307 -15.28 -7.79 16.21
C GLY A 307 -14.04 -7.41 17.01
N ARG A 308 -13.04 -8.30 17.14
CA ARG A 308 -11.76 -7.98 17.79
C ARG A 308 -10.90 -7.06 16.95
N MET A 309 -10.79 -7.32 15.66
CA MET A 309 -10.04 -6.47 14.75
C MET A 309 -10.63 -5.07 14.67
N PHE A 310 -11.96 -4.94 14.69
CA PHE A 310 -12.63 -3.64 14.76
C PHE A 310 -12.24 -2.86 16.04
N ARG A 311 -12.23 -3.53 17.20
CA ARG A 311 -11.79 -2.90 18.46
C ARG A 311 -10.31 -2.51 18.43
N ILE A 312 -9.44 -3.36 17.89
CA ILE A 312 -8.01 -3.06 17.76
C ILE A 312 -7.81 -1.85 16.85
N SER A 313 -8.47 -1.82 15.67
CA SER A 313 -8.40 -0.69 14.75
C SER A 313 -8.92 0.62 15.37
N LEU A 314 -10.01 0.54 16.15
CA LEU A 314 -10.54 1.70 16.89
C LEU A 314 -9.55 2.20 17.95
N VAL A 315 -8.92 1.29 18.71
CA VAL A 315 -7.90 1.67 19.71
C VAL A 315 -6.71 2.35 19.02
N ILE A 316 -6.24 1.81 17.89
CA ILE A 316 -5.17 2.45 17.11
C ILE A 316 -5.61 3.85 16.67
N ALA A 317 -6.83 4.01 16.14
CA ALA A 317 -7.35 5.32 15.74
C ALA A 317 -7.39 6.31 16.91
N LEU A 318 -7.86 5.87 18.09
CA LEU A 318 -7.90 6.70 19.30
C LEU A 318 -6.50 7.11 19.78
N VAL A 319 -5.52 6.23 19.69
CA VAL A 319 -4.11 6.55 19.99
C VAL A 319 -3.60 7.65 19.05
N TYR A 320 -3.89 7.56 17.75
CA TYR A 320 -3.51 8.60 16.79
C TYR A 320 -4.27 9.91 17.01
N VAL A 321 -5.57 9.86 17.35
CA VAL A 321 -6.33 11.06 17.76
C VAL A 321 -5.66 11.73 18.95
N ALA A 322 -5.31 10.99 19.99
CA ALA A 322 -4.61 11.53 21.16
C ALA A 322 -3.23 12.11 20.78
N ALA A 323 -2.45 11.38 19.98
CA ALA A 323 -1.14 11.84 19.51
C ALA A 323 -1.22 13.13 18.69
N TYR A 324 -2.21 13.24 17.78
CA TYR A 324 -2.41 14.46 16.97
C TYR A 324 -3.04 15.61 17.76
N THR A 325 -3.71 15.34 18.87
CA THR A 325 -4.26 16.38 19.74
C THR A 325 -3.20 16.95 20.67
N VAL A 326 -2.44 16.06 21.33
CA VAL A 326 -1.45 16.45 22.37
C VAL A 326 -0.10 16.79 21.75
N GLY A 327 0.35 16.00 20.77
CA GLY A 327 1.67 16.11 20.15
C GLY A 327 1.72 17.02 18.92
N TRP A 328 0.69 17.82 18.65
CA TRP A 328 0.55 18.57 17.41
C TRP A 328 1.77 19.45 17.07
N GLU A 329 2.16 20.30 18.00
CA GLU A 329 3.28 21.23 17.79
C GLU A 329 4.61 20.50 17.61
N TRP A 330 4.85 19.47 18.41
CA TRP A 330 6.04 18.65 18.30
C TRP A 330 6.10 17.88 16.97
N LEU A 331 4.99 17.29 16.55
CA LEU A 331 4.91 16.54 15.29
C LEU A 331 5.15 17.44 14.07
N LEU A 332 4.58 18.64 14.07
CA LEU A 332 4.83 19.59 12.99
C LEU A 332 6.27 20.13 13.02
N GLY A 333 6.81 20.39 14.20
CA GLY A 333 8.20 20.86 14.39
C GLY A 333 9.24 19.87 13.88
N LEU A 334 8.90 18.57 13.71
CA LEU A 334 9.78 17.58 13.06
C LEU A 334 9.94 17.81 11.55
N PHE A 335 8.99 18.52 10.93
CA PHE A 335 8.93 18.68 9.47
C PHE A 335 9.16 20.14 9.02
N VAL A 336 9.00 21.10 9.93
CA VAL A 336 9.09 22.52 9.63
C VAL A 336 10.30 23.09 10.35
N ASP A 337 11.40 23.25 9.57
CA ASP A 337 12.63 23.88 10.03
C ASP A 337 13.09 24.84 8.91
N GLY A 338 13.25 26.14 9.22
CA GLY A 338 13.57 27.15 8.21
C GLY A 338 13.44 28.57 8.73
N ASP A 339 13.11 29.51 7.83
CA ASP A 339 12.89 30.91 8.19
C ASP A 339 11.80 31.03 9.27
N PRO A 340 12.05 31.74 10.38
CA PRO A 340 11.09 31.87 11.49
C PRO A 340 9.74 32.44 11.07
N THR A 341 9.70 33.35 10.09
CA THR A 341 8.47 33.95 9.56
C THR A 341 7.63 32.95 8.76
N GLU A 342 8.27 32.16 7.90
CA GLU A 342 7.62 31.13 7.11
C GLU A 342 7.14 29.97 8.01
N THR A 343 7.97 29.56 8.95
CA THR A 343 7.62 28.54 9.96
C THR A 343 6.39 28.97 10.77
N ALA A 344 6.33 30.24 11.24
CA ALA A 344 5.19 30.76 12.00
C ALA A 344 3.91 30.78 11.14
N ALA A 345 4.00 31.15 9.87
CA ALA A 345 2.85 31.17 8.95
C ALA A 345 2.31 29.76 8.70
N ILE A 346 3.20 28.76 8.48
CA ILE A 346 2.82 27.35 8.33
C ILE A 346 2.15 26.83 9.61
N MET A 347 2.73 27.08 10.78
CA MET A 347 2.19 26.64 12.07
C MET A 347 0.81 27.25 12.36
N ALA A 348 0.62 28.55 12.10
CA ALA A 348 -0.66 29.24 12.28
C ALA A 348 -1.74 28.67 11.33
N THR A 349 -1.40 28.46 10.07
CA THR A 349 -2.30 27.88 9.07
C THR A 349 -2.62 26.42 9.41
N ALA A 350 -1.64 25.64 9.82
CA ALA A 350 -1.83 24.25 10.24
C ALA A 350 -2.74 24.16 11.48
N ALA A 351 -2.61 25.07 12.44
CA ALA A 351 -3.48 25.13 13.61
C ALA A 351 -4.96 25.35 13.24
N ARG A 352 -5.24 26.13 12.19
CA ARG A 352 -6.59 26.33 11.67
C ARG A 352 -7.22 25.04 11.13
N TYR A 353 -6.45 24.22 10.43
CA TYR A 353 -6.95 23.00 9.78
C TYR A 353 -6.75 21.73 10.61
N ARG A 354 -6.10 21.80 11.79
CA ARG A 354 -5.72 20.63 12.58
C ARG A 354 -6.89 19.71 12.93
N VAL A 355 -8.12 20.23 13.02
CA VAL A 355 -9.31 19.44 13.33
C VAL A 355 -9.50 18.29 12.33
N TRP A 356 -9.16 18.52 11.06
CA TRP A 356 -9.32 17.51 10.01
C TRP A 356 -8.40 16.32 10.22
N ILE A 357 -7.14 16.56 10.56
CA ILE A 357 -6.20 15.45 10.80
C ILE A 357 -6.47 14.71 12.12
N ILE A 358 -7.01 15.39 13.12
CA ILE A 358 -7.46 14.77 14.38
C ILE A 358 -8.62 13.81 14.13
N ILE A 359 -9.57 14.17 13.26
CA ILE A 359 -10.74 13.34 12.94
C ILE A 359 -10.38 12.23 11.92
N ALA A 360 -9.36 12.42 11.09
CA ALA A 360 -9.01 11.51 9.99
C ALA A 360 -8.82 10.05 10.44
N PRO A 361 -8.17 9.70 11.56
CA PRO A 361 -8.08 8.33 12.03
C PRO A 361 -9.44 7.68 12.33
N LEU A 362 -10.40 8.46 12.86
CA LEU A 362 -11.76 7.96 13.13
C LEU A 362 -12.56 7.76 11.85
N ALA A 363 -12.35 8.59 10.84
CA ALA A 363 -12.96 8.39 9.52
C ALA A 363 -12.33 7.20 8.76
N GLY A 364 -11.04 6.91 9.02
CA GLY A 364 -10.24 5.94 8.28
C GLY A 364 -10.26 4.51 8.82
N PHE A 365 -10.30 4.27 10.14
CA PHE A 365 -10.05 2.95 10.72
C PHE A 365 -11.01 1.86 10.20
N ALA A 366 -12.30 2.17 10.12
CA ALA A 366 -13.30 1.22 9.65
C ALA A 366 -13.18 0.89 8.15
N PRO A 367 -13.01 1.87 7.24
CA PRO A 367 -12.74 1.59 5.83
C PRO A 367 -11.50 0.75 5.55
N PHE A 368 -10.38 1.00 6.23
CA PHE A 368 -9.17 0.18 6.06
C PHE A 368 -9.41 -1.28 6.49
N LEU A 369 -10.08 -1.48 7.61
CA LEU A 369 -10.43 -2.82 8.08
C LEU A 369 -11.39 -3.52 7.11
N MET A 370 -12.42 -2.82 6.65
CA MET A 370 -13.40 -3.36 5.70
C MET A 370 -12.77 -3.75 4.38
N ASP A 371 -11.80 -2.99 3.87
CA ASP A 371 -11.04 -3.37 2.68
C ASP A 371 -10.37 -4.74 2.87
N GLY A 372 -9.70 -4.97 4.01
CA GLY A 372 -9.08 -6.26 4.33
C GLY A 372 -10.11 -7.40 4.41
N ILE A 373 -11.25 -7.15 5.06
CA ILE A 373 -12.34 -8.14 5.15
C ILE A 373 -12.91 -8.48 3.77
N MET A 374 -13.16 -7.48 2.93
CA MET A 374 -13.70 -7.68 1.57
C MET A 374 -12.73 -8.44 0.66
N ILE A 375 -11.43 -8.15 0.76
CA ILE A 375 -10.39 -8.85 0.00
C ILE A 375 -10.31 -10.32 0.46
N GLY A 376 -10.25 -10.56 1.77
CA GLY A 376 -10.24 -11.92 2.33
C GLY A 376 -11.48 -12.73 1.95
N ALA A 377 -12.66 -12.09 1.96
CA ALA A 377 -13.90 -12.70 1.50
C ALA A 377 -13.99 -12.85 -0.03
N THR A 378 -13.04 -12.30 -0.79
CA THR A 378 -13.08 -12.17 -2.26
C THR A 378 -14.34 -11.50 -2.81
N MET A 379 -14.94 -10.60 -2.02
CA MET A 379 -16.09 -9.77 -2.42
C MET A 379 -15.64 -8.55 -3.23
N THR A 380 -14.78 -8.75 -4.20
CA THR A 380 -14.06 -7.70 -4.92
C THR A 380 -14.96 -6.81 -5.78
N ARG A 381 -16.11 -7.33 -6.23
CA ARG A 381 -17.13 -6.51 -6.92
C ARG A 381 -17.73 -5.44 -6.02
N ILE A 382 -18.01 -5.79 -4.76
CA ILE A 382 -18.51 -4.84 -3.75
C ILE A 382 -17.43 -3.81 -3.45
N LEU A 383 -16.20 -4.27 -3.23
CA LEU A 383 -15.04 -3.42 -3.00
C LEU A 383 -14.84 -2.37 -4.11
N ARG A 384 -14.92 -2.80 -5.39
CA ARG A 384 -14.85 -1.90 -6.55
C ARG A 384 -16.01 -0.91 -6.60
N ASN A 385 -17.25 -1.42 -6.51
CA ASN A 385 -18.45 -0.60 -6.70
C ASN A 385 -18.58 0.46 -5.59
N SER A 386 -18.34 0.08 -4.33
CA SER A 386 -18.33 1.02 -3.21
C SER A 386 -17.27 2.13 -3.38
N MET A 387 -16.10 1.77 -3.91
CA MET A 387 -15.02 2.73 -4.16
C MET A 387 -15.40 3.72 -5.28
N VAL A 388 -15.98 3.25 -6.38
CA VAL A 388 -16.44 4.12 -7.47
C VAL A 388 -17.54 5.07 -7.00
N CYS A 389 -18.52 4.58 -6.24
CA CYS A 389 -19.57 5.42 -5.66
C CYS A 389 -19.00 6.45 -4.68
N ALA A 390 -18.07 6.04 -3.81
CA ALA A 390 -17.43 6.95 -2.86
C ALA A 390 -16.60 8.03 -3.58
N LEU A 391 -15.87 7.67 -4.66
CA LEU A 391 -15.13 8.63 -5.46
C LEU A 391 -16.04 9.64 -6.16
N ALA A 392 -17.18 9.20 -6.71
CA ALA A 392 -18.17 10.09 -7.28
C ALA A 392 -18.73 11.07 -6.23
N LEU A 393 -19.01 10.59 -5.02
CA LEU A 393 -19.43 11.41 -3.90
C LEU A 393 -18.36 12.44 -3.50
N TYR A 394 -17.08 12.02 -3.48
CA TYR A 394 -15.94 12.91 -3.21
C TYR A 394 -15.92 14.12 -4.14
N PHE A 395 -16.00 13.87 -5.45
CA PHE A 395 -16.05 14.95 -6.43
C PHE A 395 -17.30 15.80 -6.30
N ALA A 396 -18.47 15.18 -6.11
CA ALA A 396 -19.72 15.92 -5.94
C ALA A 396 -19.65 16.89 -4.75
N ILE A 397 -19.18 16.43 -3.59
CA ILE A 397 -19.05 17.27 -2.38
C ILE A 397 -18.03 18.38 -2.61
N PHE A 398 -16.84 18.05 -3.13
CA PHE A 398 -15.81 19.06 -3.35
C PHE A 398 -16.25 20.15 -4.30
N PHE A 399 -16.78 19.80 -5.48
CA PHE A 399 -17.18 20.79 -6.48
C PHE A 399 -18.38 21.62 -6.05
N SER A 400 -19.28 21.08 -5.23
CA SER A 400 -20.43 21.82 -4.67
C SER A 400 -20.03 22.81 -3.58
N LEU A 401 -19.02 22.47 -2.76
CA LEU A 401 -18.69 23.24 -1.56
C LEU A 401 -17.42 24.08 -1.69
N ARG A 402 -16.58 23.87 -2.71
CA ARG A 402 -15.29 24.57 -2.85
C ARG A 402 -15.39 26.10 -2.84
N GLY A 403 -16.48 26.65 -3.40
CA GLY A 403 -16.68 28.10 -3.45
C GLY A 403 -17.02 28.72 -2.09
N ALA A 404 -17.66 27.97 -1.21
CA ALA A 404 -18.05 28.44 0.12
C ALA A 404 -17.03 28.13 1.21
N LEU A 405 -16.38 26.94 1.14
CA LEU A 405 -15.54 26.42 2.21
C LEU A 405 -14.04 26.34 1.84
N GLY A 406 -13.66 26.58 0.58
CA GLY A 406 -12.24 26.55 0.18
C GLY A 406 -11.54 25.23 0.55
N ASN A 407 -10.46 25.32 1.33
CA ASN A 407 -9.67 24.14 1.77
C ASN A 407 -10.44 23.22 2.72
N ASP A 408 -11.37 23.74 3.51
CA ASP A 408 -12.22 22.90 4.37
C ASP A 408 -13.14 21.98 3.54
N ALA A 409 -13.57 22.40 2.34
CA ALA A 409 -14.32 21.54 1.42
C ALA A 409 -13.47 20.35 0.94
N LEU A 410 -12.17 20.55 0.74
CA LEU A 410 -11.26 19.49 0.30
C LEU A 410 -11.12 18.41 1.38
N TRP A 411 -10.88 18.81 2.63
CA TRP A 411 -10.78 17.90 3.76
C TRP A 411 -12.10 17.19 4.07
N LEU A 412 -13.20 17.94 4.09
CA LEU A 412 -14.54 17.39 4.31
C LEU A 412 -14.87 16.33 3.26
N ALA A 413 -14.64 16.64 1.97
CA ALA A 413 -14.88 15.71 0.89
C ALA A 413 -14.01 14.45 1.02
N PHE A 414 -12.72 14.60 1.38
CA PHE A 414 -11.80 13.47 1.58
C PHE A 414 -12.22 12.57 2.76
N LEU A 415 -12.60 13.15 3.90
CA LEU A 415 -13.04 12.36 5.05
C LEU A 415 -14.39 11.67 4.79
N LEU A 416 -15.32 12.36 4.13
CA LEU A 416 -16.58 11.73 3.71
C LEU A 416 -16.39 10.64 2.67
N PHE A 417 -15.43 10.78 1.75
CA PHE A 417 -15.01 9.68 0.86
C PHE A 417 -14.53 8.46 1.66
N MET A 418 -13.71 8.68 2.70
CA MET A 418 -13.23 7.59 3.55
C MET A 418 -14.39 6.89 4.26
N VAL A 419 -15.27 7.63 4.90
CA VAL A 419 -16.44 7.07 5.60
C VAL A 419 -17.38 6.36 4.63
N ALA A 420 -17.70 7.01 3.49
CA ALA A 420 -18.65 6.49 2.51
C ALA A 420 -18.19 5.13 1.95
N ARG A 421 -16.90 4.96 1.62
CA ARG A 421 -16.42 3.67 1.10
C ARG A 421 -16.61 2.55 2.12
N GLY A 422 -16.35 2.79 3.41
CA GLY A 422 -16.54 1.78 4.46
C GLY A 422 -18.02 1.45 4.71
N VAL A 423 -18.86 2.47 4.78
CA VAL A 423 -20.31 2.32 4.96
C VAL A 423 -20.93 1.59 3.77
N LEU A 424 -20.59 1.98 2.55
CA LEU A 424 -21.10 1.33 1.34
C LEU A 424 -20.65 -0.13 1.25
N GLN A 425 -19.41 -0.45 1.60
CA GLN A 425 -18.93 -1.83 1.67
C GLN A 425 -19.76 -2.66 2.65
N TYR A 426 -19.99 -2.13 3.85
CA TYR A 426 -20.78 -2.81 4.87
C TYR A 426 -22.24 -3.05 4.43
N LEU A 427 -22.89 -2.01 3.89
CA LEU A 427 -24.28 -2.08 3.44
C LEU A 427 -24.44 -3.02 2.23
N MET A 428 -23.59 -2.89 1.21
CA MET A 428 -23.63 -3.72 0.01
C MET A 428 -23.30 -5.20 0.29
N ALA A 429 -22.52 -5.48 1.34
CA ALA A 429 -22.25 -6.84 1.79
C ALA A 429 -23.39 -7.44 2.61
N GLY A 430 -24.42 -6.68 2.98
CA GLY A 430 -25.45 -7.13 3.92
C GLY A 430 -24.92 -7.32 5.35
N GLY A 431 -23.96 -6.49 5.74
CA GLY A 431 -23.23 -6.59 7.00
C GLY A 431 -22.30 -7.80 7.07
N ILE A 432 -21.76 -8.09 8.24
CA ILE A 432 -20.86 -9.25 8.46
C ILE A 432 -21.58 -10.58 8.18
N LYS A 433 -22.90 -10.63 8.39
CA LYS A 433 -23.70 -11.83 8.11
C LYS A 433 -23.74 -12.20 6.63
N GLY A 434 -23.70 -11.22 5.74
CA GLY A 434 -23.70 -11.45 4.29
C GLY A 434 -22.35 -11.90 3.73
N ILE A 435 -21.26 -11.73 4.51
CA ILE A 435 -19.91 -12.17 4.13
C ILE A 435 -19.75 -13.69 4.27
N ILE A 436 -20.57 -14.30 5.09
CA ILE A 436 -20.53 -15.74 5.36
C ILE A 436 -21.23 -16.45 4.19
N PRO A 437 -20.58 -17.42 3.51
CA PRO A 437 -21.27 -18.23 2.52
C PRO A 437 -22.49 -18.91 3.15
N ARG A 438 -23.67 -18.69 2.59
CA ARG A 438 -24.84 -19.47 2.96
C ARG A 438 -24.54 -20.95 2.66
N ALA A 439 -24.86 -21.80 3.61
CA ALA A 439 -24.64 -23.25 3.52
C ALA A 439 -25.31 -23.86 2.28
#